data_7aa14399f2f6ad0c1b4c242311514b06
#
_entry.id   7aa14399f2f6ad0c1b4c242311514b06
#
_cell.length_a   1.000
_cell.length_b   1.000
_cell.length_c   1.000
_cell.angle_alpha   90.00
_cell.angle_beta   90.00
_cell.angle_gamma   90.00
#
_symmetry.space_group_name_H-M   'P 1'
#
loop_
_entity.id
_entity.type
_entity.pdbx_description
1 polymer ?
#
loop_
_entity_poly.entity_id
_entity_poly.type
_entity_poly.pdbx_seq_one_letter_code
_entity_poly.pdbx_strand_id
1 'polypeptide(L)'
;ALDEAGEYSDDGTLTGAYVSSASFTQPVVFSIYKVRDGDTISGITKKFGLKNISTLIAVNDIDNVRQLSAGQKLKVPSIDGLIYTVQSGNSLASLSVKFGVSIEELLDVNELDSERLNAGQQLFIPGAKLDSQKLQQALGTLFKIPIFARYRISSPFGYRADPFTGAKSFHTGVDLACPSGTPVVSAASGTVSFVGYSNVFGNYIIVKHSNGYQTLYGHLSKILAGKGQHVSQGTRIGLVGSTGYSTGPHLHFTIFKNGKLIDPMMLIKK
;
A
#
# COMPACT_ATOMS: atom_id res chain seq x y z
N ALA A 1 -5.34 -54.31 7.61
CA ALA A 1 -6.78 -54.42 7.51
C ALA A 1 -7.37 -53.31 8.38
N LEU A 2 -7.81 -52.26 7.79
CA LEU A 2 -8.56 -51.20 8.45
C LEU A 2 -10.03 -51.49 8.15
N ASP A 3 -10.81 -51.80 9.20
CA ASP A 3 -12.26 -51.88 9.14
C ASP A 3 -12.83 -50.47 8.99
N GLU A 4 -13.14 -50.06 7.77
CA GLU A 4 -14.06 -48.97 7.52
C GLU A 4 -15.44 -49.59 7.32
N ALA A 5 -16.29 -49.49 8.33
CA ALA A 5 -17.67 -49.88 8.29
C ALA A 5 -18.46 -48.96 7.35
N GLY A 6 -18.53 -49.30 6.07
CA GLY A 6 -19.53 -48.77 5.16
C GLY A 6 -20.83 -49.54 5.40
N GLU A 7 -21.91 -48.85 5.77
CA GLU A 7 -23.25 -49.45 5.79
C GLU A 7 -23.71 -49.71 4.34
N TYR A 8 -24.14 -50.97 4.07
CA TYR A 8 -24.74 -51.36 2.81
C TYR A 8 -26.25 -51.39 2.97
N SER A 9 -26.99 -50.93 1.96
CA SER A 9 -28.41 -51.15 1.86
C SER A 9 -28.70 -52.61 1.48
N ASP A 10 -29.91 -53.13 1.76
CA ASP A 10 -30.36 -54.50 1.49
C ASP A 10 -30.24 -54.95 0.01
N ASP A 11 -30.00 -54.01 -0.90
CA ASP A 11 -29.78 -54.28 -2.34
C ASP A 11 -28.28 -54.31 -2.71
N GLY A 12 -27.37 -54.18 -1.74
CA GLY A 12 -25.91 -54.21 -1.96
C GLY A 12 -25.30 -52.89 -2.46
N THR A 13 -26.08 -51.82 -2.46
CA THR A 13 -25.55 -50.49 -2.81
C THR A 13 -24.97 -49.78 -1.57
N LEU A 14 -23.77 -49.18 -1.72
CA LEU A 14 -23.12 -48.35 -0.69
C LEU A 14 -23.94 -47.09 -0.45
N THR A 15 -24.55 -46.96 0.74
CA THR A 15 -25.30 -45.79 1.18
C THR A 15 -24.46 -44.82 2.04
N GLY A 16 -23.16 -44.96 2.05
CA GLY A 16 -22.26 -43.98 2.68
C GLY A 16 -22.07 -42.77 1.78
N ALA A 17 -22.34 -41.57 2.29
CA ALA A 17 -21.88 -40.38 1.65
C ALA A 17 -20.38 -40.51 1.44
N TYR A 18 -19.94 -40.57 0.18
CA TYR A 18 -18.53 -40.40 -0.13
C TYR A 18 -18.09 -39.07 0.48
N VAL A 19 -17.31 -39.13 1.55
CA VAL A 19 -16.51 -37.96 1.94
C VAL A 19 -15.71 -37.61 0.69
N SER A 20 -16.08 -36.54 0.05
CA SER A 20 -15.36 -35.95 -1.07
C SER A 20 -13.88 -36.08 -0.72
N SER A 21 -13.11 -36.77 -1.56
CA SER A 21 -11.65 -36.88 -1.44
C SER A 21 -11.12 -35.51 -1.01
N ALA A 22 -10.55 -35.45 0.17
CA ALA A 22 -9.87 -34.23 0.63
C ALA A 22 -8.96 -33.81 -0.51
N SER A 23 -9.24 -32.70 -1.14
CA SER A 23 -8.38 -32.16 -2.19
C SER A 23 -7.09 -31.74 -1.51
N PHE A 24 -6.10 -32.62 -1.51
CA PHE A 24 -4.77 -32.31 -1.00
C PHE A 24 -4.28 -31.07 -1.73
N THR A 25 -4.09 -30.01 -0.98
CA THR A 25 -3.56 -28.75 -1.52
C THR A 25 -2.09 -28.97 -1.78
N GLN A 26 -1.66 -28.76 -3.01
CA GLN A 26 -0.25 -28.93 -3.37
C GLN A 26 0.62 -27.88 -2.66
N PRO A 27 1.86 -28.22 -2.26
CA PRO A 27 2.81 -27.25 -1.73
C PRO A 27 2.99 -26.06 -2.66
N VAL A 28 3.18 -24.86 -2.09
CA VAL A 28 3.46 -23.69 -2.90
C VAL A 28 4.85 -23.80 -3.54
N VAL A 29 4.92 -23.73 -4.86
CA VAL A 29 6.17 -23.71 -5.61
C VAL A 29 6.47 -22.29 -6.01
N PHE A 30 7.74 -21.87 -5.86
CA PHE A 30 8.20 -20.53 -6.24
C PHE A 30 9.11 -20.63 -7.47
N SER A 31 8.83 -19.82 -8.48
CA SER A 31 9.69 -19.58 -9.62
C SER A 31 10.34 -18.20 -9.56
N ILE A 32 11.48 -18.03 -10.23
CA ILE A 32 12.13 -16.72 -10.36
C ILE A 32 11.86 -16.16 -11.75
N TYR A 33 11.25 -15.00 -11.79
CA TYR A 33 11.01 -14.24 -13.01
C TYR A 33 11.92 -13.02 -13.10
N LYS A 34 12.63 -12.85 -14.20
CA LYS A 34 13.42 -11.65 -14.47
C LYS A 34 12.56 -10.66 -15.25
N VAL A 35 12.28 -9.51 -14.65
CA VAL A 35 11.48 -8.43 -15.23
C VAL A 35 12.08 -7.97 -16.55
N ARG A 36 11.25 -7.80 -17.57
CA ARG A 36 11.61 -7.31 -18.89
C ARG A 36 11.19 -5.85 -19.04
N ASP A 37 11.75 -5.19 -20.02
CA ASP A 37 11.33 -3.82 -20.36
C ASP A 37 9.85 -3.79 -20.75
N GLY A 38 9.10 -2.81 -20.25
CA GLY A 38 7.65 -2.70 -20.42
C GLY A 38 6.78 -3.60 -19.53
N ASP A 39 7.37 -4.49 -18.71
CA ASP A 39 6.60 -5.29 -17.76
C ASP A 39 5.92 -4.42 -16.70
N THR A 40 4.73 -4.84 -16.29
CA THR A 40 4.02 -4.31 -15.12
C THR A 40 3.68 -5.43 -14.15
N ILE A 41 3.54 -5.11 -12.86
CA ILE A 41 3.12 -6.12 -11.86
C ILE A 41 1.82 -6.81 -12.26
N SER A 42 0.84 -6.06 -12.79
CA SER A 42 -0.43 -6.62 -13.27
C SER A 42 -0.22 -7.56 -14.46
N GLY A 43 0.64 -7.20 -15.40
CA GLY A 43 0.98 -8.04 -16.56
C GLY A 43 1.66 -9.34 -16.14
N ILE A 44 2.63 -9.25 -15.20
CA ILE A 44 3.33 -10.42 -14.66
C ILE A 44 2.36 -11.31 -13.88
N THR A 45 1.50 -10.74 -13.01
CA THR A 45 0.45 -11.47 -12.28
C THR A 45 -0.39 -12.31 -13.25
N LYS A 46 -0.92 -11.69 -14.31
CA LYS A 46 -1.73 -12.37 -15.31
C LYS A 46 -0.94 -13.44 -16.09
N LYS A 47 0.32 -13.16 -16.44
CA LYS A 47 1.21 -14.09 -17.16
C LYS A 47 1.41 -15.41 -16.42
N PHE A 48 1.48 -15.37 -15.09
CA PHE A 48 1.65 -16.54 -14.23
C PHE A 48 0.32 -17.13 -13.71
N GLY A 49 -0.82 -16.70 -14.25
CA GLY A 49 -2.13 -17.24 -13.86
C GLY A 49 -2.62 -16.81 -12.48
N LEU A 50 -1.91 -15.90 -11.81
CA LEU A 50 -2.33 -15.32 -10.54
C LEU A 50 -3.52 -14.37 -10.76
N LYS A 51 -4.46 -14.36 -9.81
CA LYS A 51 -5.68 -13.52 -9.87
C LYS A 51 -5.53 -12.25 -9.03
N ASN A 52 -4.54 -12.22 -8.12
CA ASN A 52 -4.39 -11.14 -7.15
C ASN A 52 -3.01 -10.49 -7.22
N ILE A 53 -2.98 -9.22 -7.64
CA ILE A 53 -1.75 -8.42 -7.73
C ILE A 53 -1.02 -8.30 -6.37
N SER A 54 -1.76 -8.35 -5.25
CA SER A 54 -1.16 -8.26 -3.91
C SER A 54 -0.23 -9.43 -3.60
N THR A 55 -0.39 -10.58 -4.27
CA THR A 55 0.48 -11.75 -4.15
C THR A 55 1.92 -11.39 -4.54
N LEU A 56 2.15 -10.87 -5.76
CA LEU A 56 3.50 -10.49 -6.20
C LEU A 56 4.06 -9.33 -5.38
N ILE A 57 3.22 -8.37 -5.00
CA ILE A 57 3.61 -7.22 -4.19
C ILE A 57 4.13 -7.70 -2.82
N ALA A 58 3.40 -8.57 -2.14
CA ALA A 58 3.74 -9.04 -0.81
C ALA A 58 4.90 -10.04 -0.80
N VAL A 59 4.94 -10.98 -1.76
CA VAL A 59 6.00 -11.99 -1.84
C VAL A 59 7.37 -11.37 -2.13
N ASN A 60 7.39 -10.19 -2.76
CA ASN A 60 8.63 -9.49 -3.14
C ASN A 60 8.86 -8.18 -2.37
N ASP A 61 8.09 -7.91 -1.31
CA ASP A 61 8.19 -6.69 -0.49
C ASP A 61 8.20 -5.40 -1.35
N ILE A 62 7.34 -5.35 -2.37
CA ILE A 62 7.29 -4.21 -3.29
C ILE A 62 6.55 -3.04 -2.63
N ASP A 63 7.30 -2.05 -2.20
CA ASP A 63 6.73 -0.83 -1.61
C ASP A 63 6.09 0.11 -2.65
N ASN A 64 6.57 0.05 -3.90
CA ASN A 64 6.06 0.87 -4.99
C ASN A 64 6.24 0.19 -6.35
N VAL A 65 5.11 -0.21 -6.96
CA VAL A 65 5.12 -0.90 -8.27
C VAL A 65 5.68 -0.04 -9.42
N ARG A 66 5.76 1.28 -9.26
CA ARG A 66 6.34 2.19 -10.27
C ARG A 66 7.88 2.15 -10.29
N GLN A 67 8.49 1.54 -9.29
CA GLN A 67 9.95 1.34 -9.23
C GLN A 67 10.39 -0.01 -9.79
N LEU A 68 9.44 -0.79 -10.33
CA LEU A 68 9.77 -2.04 -11.02
C LEU A 68 10.72 -1.76 -12.19
N SER A 69 11.87 -2.42 -12.18
CA SER A 69 12.93 -2.18 -13.14
C SER A 69 13.25 -3.43 -13.97
N ALA A 70 13.56 -3.25 -15.24
CA ALA A 70 14.05 -4.32 -16.09
C ALA A 70 15.32 -4.96 -15.47
N GLY A 71 15.38 -6.27 -15.50
CA GLY A 71 16.46 -7.05 -14.87
C GLY A 71 16.21 -7.43 -13.40
N GLN A 72 15.27 -6.80 -12.71
CA GLN A 72 14.86 -7.17 -11.35
C GLN A 72 14.35 -8.62 -11.32
N LYS A 73 14.76 -9.39 -10.30
CA LYS A 73 14.27 -10.75 -10.09
C LYS A 73 13.07 -10.70 -9.14
N LEU A 74 11.96 -11.29 -9.55
CA LEU A 74 10.77 -11.47 -8.74
C LEU A 74 10.56 -12.95 -8.43
N LYS A 75 10.26 -13.24 -7.17
CA LYS A 75 9.78 -14.53 -6.70
C LYS A 75 8.29 -14.64 -7.01
N VAL A 76 7.89 -15.64 -7.79
CA VAL A 76 6.51 -15.82 -8.24
C VAL A 76 5.99 -17.15 -7.69
N PRO A 77 4.97 -17.15 -6.80
CA PRO A 77 4.38 -18.37 -6.28
C PRO A 77 3.44 -19.01 -7.32
N SER A 78 3.22 -20.32 -7.18
CA SER A 78 2.31 -21.10 -8.03
C SER A 78 0.83 -20.77 -7.81
N ILE A 79 0.48 -20.19 -6.66
CA ILE A 79 -0.90 -19.83 -6.26
C ILE A 79 -0.93 -18.43 -5.62
N ASP A 80 -2.12 -17.82 -5.57
CA ASP A 80 -2.32 -16.56 -4.87
C ASP A 80 -2.19 -16.72 -3.35
N GLY A 81 -1.54 -15.75 -2.68
CA GLY A 81 -1.38 -15.73 -1.24
C GLY A 81 -0.38 -14.69 -0.77
N LEU A 82 -0.06 -14.72 0.52
CA LEU A 82 0.90 -13.82 1.17
C LEU A 82 1.96 -14.61 1.94
N ILE A 83 3.16 -14.05 2.05
CA ILE A 83 4.12 -14.49 3.05
C ILE A 83 3.80 -13.77 4.37
N TYR A 84 3.61 -14.54 5.43
CA TYR A 84 3.35 -14.07 6.79
C TYR A 84 4.49 -14.48 7.72
N THR A 85 5.05 -13.53 8.45
CA THR A 85 6.03 -13.82 9.49
C THR A 85 5.32 -14.08 10.82
N VAL A 86 5.45 -15.29 11.34
CA VAL A 86 4.84 -15.74 12.60
C VAL A 86 5.31 -14.84 13.75
N GLN A 87 4.36 -14.32 14.50
CA GLN A 87 4.60 -13.49 15.69
C GLN A 87 4.58 -14.38 16.94
N SER A 88 5.23 -13.93 18.00
CA SER A 88 5.12 -14.60 19.31
C SER A 88 3.66 -14.73 19.72
N GLY A 89 3.26 -15.95 20.16
CA GLY A 89 1.88 -16.28 20.52
C GLY A 89 0.95 -16.67 19.37
N ASN A 90 1.42 -16.67 18.11
CA ASN A 90 0.63 -17.21 17.01
C ASN A 90 0.60 -18.76 17.06
N SER A 91 -0.56 -19.32 16.68
CA SER A 91 -0.76 -20.74 16.39
C SER A 91 -1.41 -20.89 15.02
N LEU A 92 -1.35 -22.09 14.41
CA LEU A 92 -2.08 -22.36 13.17
C LEU A 92 -3.58 -22.09 13.32
N ALA A 93 -4.19 -22.44 14.45
CA ALA A 93 -5.59 -22.11 14.73
C ALA A 93 -5.85 -20.60 14.71
N SER A 94 -4.98 -19.79 15.33
CA SER A 94 -5.13 -18.33 15.30
C SER A 94 -4.94 -17.74 13.91
N LEU A 95 -4.05 -18.30 13.10
CA LEU A 95 -3.82 -17.87 11.72
C LEU A 95 -4.95 -18.32 10.79
N SER A 96 -5.48 -19.54 10.99
CA SER A 96 -6.66 -20.07 10.29
C SER A 96 -7.85 -19.10 10.45
N VAL A 97 -8.18 -18.73 11.67
CA VAL A 97 -9.26 -17.76 11.95
C VAL A 97 -8.96 -16.39 11.35
N LYS A 98 -7.72 -15.90 11.51
CA LYS A 98 -7.32 -14.57 11.04
C LYS A 98 -7.43 -14.41 9.52
N PHE A 99 -7.06 -15.45 8.78
CA PHE A 99 -6.97 -15.38 7.31
C PHE A 99 -8.11 -16.12 6.60
N GLY A 100 -8.96 -16.87 7.33
CA GLY A 100 -10.06 -17.65 6.77
C GLY A 100 -9.58 -18.83 5.92
N VAL A 101 -8.50 -19.48 6.34
CA VAL A 101 -7.84 -20.62 5.66
C VAL A 101 -7.84 -21.82 6.61
N SER A 102 -8.09 -23.02 6.14
CA SER A 102 -8.09 -24.20 7.02
C SER A 102 -6.68 -24.53 7.55
N ILE A 103 -6.61 -25.24 8.68
CA ILE A 103 -5.33 -25.66 9.25
C ILE A 103 -4.63 -26.63 8.30
N GLU A 104 -5.38 -27.58 7.73
CA GLU A 104 -4.91 -28.54 6.76
C GLU A 104 -4.27 -27.87 5.55
N GLU A 105 -4.94 -26.85 4.98
CA GLU A 105 -4.40 -26.10 3.85
C GLU A 105 -3.13 -25.33 4.22
N LEU A 106 -3.04 -24.80 5.46
CA LEU A 106 -1.81 -24.18 5.95
C LEU A 106 -0.66 -25.18 6.11
N LEU A 107 -0.94 -26.39 6.58
CA LEU A 107 0.03 -27.47 6.71
C LEU A 107 0.53 -27.92 5.32
N ASP A 108 -0.39 -28.26 4.42
CA ASP A 108 -0.07 -28.78 3.09
C ASP A 108 0.73 -27.79 2.25
N VAL A 109 0.24 -26.54 2.14
CA VAL A 109 0.88 -25.49 1.31
C VAL A 109 2.29 -25.16 1.77
N ASN A 110 2.56 -25.30 3.08
CA ASN A 110 3.86 -24.97 3.69
C ASN A 110 4.71 -26.22 4.01
N GLU A 111 4.27 -27.42 3.66
CA GLU A 111 4.97 -28.69 3.95
C GLU A 111 5.34 -28.80 5.45
N LEU A 112 4.37 -28.51 6.34
CA LEU A 112 4.62 -28.56 7.78
C LEU A 112 4.31 -29.96 8.33
N ASP A 113 5.26 -30.54 9.04
CA ASP A 113 5.13 -31.84 9.68
C ASP A 113 4.33 -31.79 11.01
N SER A 114 4.04 -30.58 11.51
CA SER A 114 3.34 -30.39 12.77
C SER A 114 2.73 -28.97 12.87
N GLU A 115 1.77 -28.83 13.79
CA GLU A 115 1.13 -27.53 14.06
C GLU A 115 2.00 -26.53 14.85
N ARG A 116 3.21 -26.94 15.27
CA ARG A 116 4.09 -26.09 16.06
C ARG A 116 4.72 -25.02 15.20
N LEU A 117 4.52 -23.76 15.57
CA LEU A 117 5.09 -22.60 14.91
C LEU A 117 6.19 -21.93 15.75
N ASN A 118 7.23 -21.45 15.10
CA ASN A 118 8.26 -20.65 15.73
C ASN A 118 8.08 -19.16 15.39
N ALA A 119 8.29 -18.27 16.35
CA ALA A 119 8.33 -16.84 16.06
C ALA A 119 9.43 -16.52 15.05
N GLY A 120 9.13 -15.68 14.05
CA GLY A 120 10.03 -15.39 12.93
C GLY A 120 9.93 -16.36 11.75
N GLN A 121 9.30 -17.51 11.90
CA GLN A 121 9.04 -18.43 10.79
C GLN A 121 8.18 -17.75 9.72
N GLN A 122 8.52 -17.97 8.45
CA GLN A 122 7.71 -17.49 7.34
C GLN A 122 6.76 -18.58 6.87
N LEU A 123 5.48 -18.24 6.74
CA LEU A 123 4.44 -19.10 6.20
C LEU A 123 3.82 -18.44 4.97
N PHE A 124 3.55 -19.23 3.97
CA PHE A 124 2.71 -18.81 2.86
C PHE A 124 1.23 -19.04 3.26
N ILE A 125 0.44 -17.98 3.20
CA ILE A 125 -0.99 -18.01 3.52
C ILE A 125 -1.77 -17.98 2.22
N PRO A 126 -2.31 -19.13 1.75
CA PRO A 126 -3.01 -19.23 0.48
C PRO A 126 -4.27 -18.36 0.47
N GLY A 127 -4.59 -17.75 -0.68
CA GLY A 127 -5.76 -16.90 -0.87
C GLY A 127 -5.75 -15.56 -0.11
N ALA A 128 -4.84 -15.37 0.84
CA ALA A 128 -4.74 -14.11 1.59
C ALA A 128 -4.36 -12.93 0.70
N LYS A 129 -4.81 -11.72 1.09
CA LYS A 129 -4.60 -10.48 0.35
C LYS A 129 -4.01 -9.41 1.24
N LEU A 130 -3.23 -8.51 0.66
CA LEU A 130 -2.82 -7.29 1.36
C LEU A 130 -4.06 -6.51 1.79
N ASP A 131 -4.00 -5.91 2.98
CA ASP A 131 -4.99 -4.92 3.36
C ASP A 131 -5.03 -3.78 2.33
N SER A 132 -6.20 -3.13 2.21
CA SER A 132 -6.43 -2.10 1.19
C SER A 132 -5.44 -0.94 1.26
N GLN A 133 -4.95 -0.62 2.45
CA GLN A 133 -4.03 0.48 2.66
C GLN A 133 -2.62 0.15 2.18
N LYS A 134 -2.09 -1.03 2.53
CA LYS A 134 -0.79 -1.51 2.01
C LYS A 134 -0.82 -1.66 0.50
N LEU A 135 -1.92 -2.18 -0.04
CA LEU A 135 -2.10 -2.30 -1.49
C LEU A 135 -2.11 -0.92 -2.16
N GLN A 136 -2.85 0.06 -1.63
CA GLN A 136 -2.87 1.42 -2.15
C GLN A 136 -1.49 2.09 -2.07
N GLN A 137 -0.75 1.86 -0.99
CA GLN A 137 0.62 2.33 -0.84
C GLN A 137 1.51 1.77 -1.96
N ALA A 138 1.53 0.45 -2.13
CA ALA A 138 2.32 -0.21 -3.15
C ALA A 138 1.94 0.21 -4.58
N LEU A 139 0.66 0.44 -4.84
CA LEU A 139 0.15 0.95 -6.11
C LEU A 139 0.44 2.44 -6.33
N GLY A 140 0.93 3.16 -5.32
CA GLY A 140 1.11 4.61 -5.37
C GLY A 140 -0.21 5.37 -5.50
N THR A 141 -1.30 4.82 -4.95
CA THR A 141 -2.64 5.42 -5.00
C THR A 141 -3.15 5.85 -3.63
N LEU A 142 -2.29 5.78 -2.61
CA LEU A 142 -2.63 6.16 -1.24
C LEU A 142 -3.00 7.65 -1.12
N PHE A 143 -2.34 8.50 -1.91
CA PHE A 143 -2.59 9.93 -1.95
C PHE A 143 -3.15 10.35 -3.30
N LYS A 144 -4.10 11.28 -3.29
CA LYS A 144 -4.57 11.99 -4.48
C LYS A 144 -3.87 13.34 -4.61
N ILE A 145 -3.81 13.85 -5.83
CA ILE A 145 -3.40 15.24 -6.07
C ILE A 145 -4.30 16.16 -5.22
N PRO A 146 -3.73 17.05 -4.39
CA PRO A 146 -4.51 17.91 -3.49
C PRO A 146 -5.17 19.12 -4.17
N ILE A 147 -5.19 19.16 -5.50
CA ILE A 147 -5.81 20.21 -6.34
C ILE A 147 -6.56 19.54 -7.48
N PHE A 148 -7.83 19.90 -7.70
CA PHE A 148 -8.62 19.39 -8.82
C PHE A 148 -8.60 20.31 -10.06
N ALA A 149 -8.08 21.54 -9.94
CA ALA A 149 -7.92 22.46 -11.06
C ALA A 149 -6.70 22.09 -11.91
N ARG A 150 -6.63 22.67 -13.12
CA ARG A 150 -5.42 22.58 -13.95
C ARG A 150 -4.24 23.20 -13.22
N TYR A 151 -3.12 22.49 -13.14
CA TYR A 151 -1.88 22.93 -12.52
C TYR A 151 -0.68 22.54 -13.39
N ARG A 152 0.47 23.17 -13.13
CA ARG A 152 1.78 22.70 -13.59
C ARG A 152 2.70 22.47 -12.40
N ILE A 153 3.58 21.49 -12.48
CA ILE A 153 4.67 21.34 -11.51
C ILE A 153 5.68 22.46 -11.80
N SER A 154 5.78 23.46 -10.92
CA SER A 154 6.72 24.58 -11.05
C SER A 154 8.06 24.29 -10.40
N SER A 155 8.08 23.39 -9.38
CA SER A 155 9.33 22.94 -8.76
C SER A 155 9.16 21.50 -8.23
N PRO A 156 10.03 20.56 -8.63
CA PRO A 156 10.02 19.20 -8.12
C PRO A 156 10.65 19.13 -6.73
N PHE A 157 10.43 18.01 -6.07
CA PHE A 157 11.12 17.59 -4.85
C PHE A 157 12.62 17.37 -5.11
N GLY A 158 13.48 17.73 -4.16
CA GLY A 158 14.90 17.46 -4.22
C GLY A 158 15.80 18.69 -4.33
N TYR A 159 17.07 18.48 -4.67
CA TYR A 159 18.03 19.60 -4.79
C TYR A 159 17.73 20.47 -6.01
N ARG A 160 17.72 21.78 -5.78
CA ARG A 160 17.52 22.82 -6.81
C ARG A 160 18.22 24.13 -6.43
N ALA A 161 18.31 25.06 -7.35
CA ALA A 161 18.66 26.43 -7.01
C ALA A 161 17.50 27.08 -6.23
N ASP A 162 17.81 27.78 -5.17
CA ASP A 162 16.86 28.60 -4.42
C ASP A 162 16.33 29.74 -5.33
N PRO A 163 15.00 29.96 -5.38
CA PRO A 163 14.40 30.86 -6.34
C PRO A 163 14.71 32.36 -6.06
N PHE A 164 15.19 32.70 -4.86
CA PHE A 164 15.52 34.08 -4.51
C PHE A 164 17.03 34.34 -4.47
N THR A 165 17.80 33.37 -3.98
CA THR A 165 19.25 33.53 -3.77
C THR A 165 20.10 32.85 -4.83
N GLY A 166 19.54 31.92 -5.60
CA GLY A 166 20.27 31.07 -6.54
C GLY A 166 21.14 30.00 -5.89
N ALA A 167 21.30 30.00 -4.57
CA ALA A 167 22.09 29.00 -3.85
C ALA A 167 21.48 27.59 -3.93
N LYS A 168 22.33 26.57 -3.86
CA LYS A 168 21.85 25.18 -3.81
C LYS A 168 21.02 24.96 -2.55
N SER A 169 19.76 24.55 -2.71
CA SER A 169 18.82 24.25 -1.62
C SER A 169 18.11 22.93 -1.86
N PHE A 170 17.56 22.35 -0.79
CA PHE A 170 16.75 21.14 -0.88
C PHE A 170 15.28 21.49 -0.74
N HIS A 171 14.50 21.21 -1.78
CA HIS A 171 13.06 21.41 -1.80
C HIS A 171 12.33 20.22 -1.15
N THR A 172 11.65 20.46 -0.04
CA THR A 172 11.04 19.41 0.81
C THR A 172 9.73 18.88 0.29
N GLY A 173 9.20 19.40 -0.80
CA GLY A 173 7.92 19.02 -1.38
C GLY A 173 7.90 19.20 -2.90
N VAL A 174 6.72 19.25 -3.45
CA VAL A 174 6.45 19.60 -4.84
C VAL A 174 5.59 20.87 -4.89
N ASP A 175 5.92 21.79 -5.79
CA ASP A 175 5.15 23.03 -5.99
C ASP A 175 4.21 22.88 -7.19
N LEU A 176 2.91 23.00 -6.91
CA LEU A 176 1.83 22.89 -7.88
C LEU A 176 1.29 24.30 -8.19
N ALA A 177 1.81 24.92 -9.26
CA ALA A 177 1.41 26.27 -9.67
C ALA A 177 0.01 26.26 -10.28
N CYS A 178 -0.87 27.07 -9.72
CA CYS A 178 -2.25 27.29 -10.15
C CYS A 178 -2.76 28.62 -9.58
N PRO A 179 -3.90 29.15 -10.07
CA PRO A 179 -4.43 30.43 -9.61
C PRO A 179 -4.66 30.52 -8.11
N SER A 180 -4.40 31.69 -7.52
CA SER A 180 -4.77 31.97 -6.12
C SER A 180 -6.28 31.78 -5.93
N GLY A 181 -6.69 31.27 -4.75
CA GLY A 181 -8.07 30.93 -4.44
C GLY A 181 -8.51 29.56 -4.93
N THR A 182 -7.68 28.82 -5.68
CA THR A 182 -7.96 27.42 -6.07
C THR A 182 -8.15 26.58 -4.82
N PRO A 183 -9.22 25.73 -4.73
CA PRO A 183 -9.44 24.87 -3.59
C PRO A 183 -8.32 23.83 -3.40
N VAL A 184 -7.80 23.79 -2.18
CA VAL A 184 -6.86 22.76 -1.71
C VAL A 184 -7.64 21.72 -0.92
N VAL A 185 -7.45 20.44 -1.25
CA VAL A 185 -8.13 19.33 -0.59
C VAL A 185 -7.15 18.40 0.12
N SER A 186 -7.62 17.68 1.13
CA SER A 186 -6.80 16.66 1.79
C SER A 186 -6.44 15.54 0.83
N ALA A 187 -5.15 15.25 0.67
CA ALA A 187 -4.65 14.22 -0.24
C ALA A 187 -5.00 12.78 0.20
N ALA A 188 -5.25 12.57 1.50
CA ALA A 188 -5.71 11.32 2.10
C ALA A 188 -6.57 11.62 3.33
N SER A 189 -7.35 10.64 3.81
CA SER A 189 -8.12 10.78 5.06
C SER A 189 -7.18 10.86 6.26
N GLY A 190 -7.54 11.69 7.26
CA GLY A 190 -6.71 11.88 8.46
C GLY A 190 -7.25 12.93 9.40
N THR A 191 -6.42 13.39 10.33
CA THR A 191 -6.76 14.43 11.31
C THR A 191 -5.79 15.60 11.16
N VAL A 192 -6.32 16.81 11.11
CA VAL A 192 -5.51 18.05 11.08
C VAL A 192 -4.71 18.14 12.38
N SER A 193 -3.40 17.95 12.29
CA SER A 193 -2.51 17.97 13.45
C SER A 193 -1.95 19.36 13.74
N PHE A 194 -1.86 20.21 12.72
CA PHE A 194 -1.36 21.58 12.85
C PHE A 194 -2.02 22.53 11.86
N VAL A 195 -2.24 23.77 12.31
CA VAL A 195 -2.68 24.91 11.52
C VAL A 195 -1.91 26.13 12.03
N GLY A 196 -1.28 26.89 11.12
CA GLY A 196 -0.52 28.06 11.53
C GLY A 196 0.17 28.77 10.38
N TYR A 197 1.11 29.64 10.74
CA TYR A 197 1.93 30.45 9.84
C TYR A 197 3.40 30.24 10.15
N SER A 198 4.25 30.24 9.11
CA SER A 198 5.70 30.37 9.22
C SER A 198 6.24 31.23 8.07
N ASN A 199 7.43 31.83 8.26
CA ASN A 199 8.06 32.63 7.20
C ASN A 199 8.40 31.80 5.95
N VAL A 200 8.60 30.50 6.09
CA VAL A 200 8.92 29.59 4.98
C VAL A 200 7.63 29.15 4.27
N PHE A 201 6.71 28.52 4.97
CA PHE A 201 5.51 27.90 4.35
C PHE A 201 4.31 28.85 4.26
N GLY A 202 4.42 30.08 4.79
CA GLY A 202 3.26 30.99 4.90
C GLY A 202 2.17 30.38 5.78
N ASN A 203 0.91 30.57 5.43
CA ASN A 203 -0.20 29.84 6.04
C ASN A 203 -0.13 28.37 5.61
N TYR A 204 -0.12 27.45 6.57
CA TYR A 204 -0.01 26.04 6.25
C TYR A 204 -0.81 25.14 7.20
N ILE A 205 -1.14 23.95 6.70
CA ILE A 205 -1.84 22.90 7.40
C ILE A 205 -0.99 21.65 7.35
N ILE A 206 -0.95 20.88 8.44
CA ILE A 206 -0.45 19.49 8.46
C ILE A 206 -1.60 18.56 8.80
N VAL A 207 -1.80 17.54 7.97
CA VAL A 207 -2.73 16.44 8.22
C VAL A 207 -1.94 15.19 8.56
N LYS A 208 -2.26 14.57 9.71
CA LYS A 208 -1.72 13.28 10.14
C LYS A 208 -2.62 12.17 9.62
N HIS A 209 -2.04 11.20 8.94
CA HIS A 209 -2.70 10.02 8.39
C HIS A 209 -2.29 8.77 9.15
N SER A 210 -2.90 7.65 8.81
CA SER A 210 -2.50 6.33 9.32
C SER A 210 -1.08 5.95 8.89
N ASN A 211 -0.52 4.92 9.54
CA ASN A 211 0.80 4.35 9.22
C ASN A 211 1.95 5.36 9.24
N GLY A 212 1.90 6.39 10.10
CA GLY A 212 2.97 7.36 10.27
C GLY A 212 3.15 8.34 9.12
N TYR A 213 2.19 8.45 8.20
CA TYR A 213 2.20 9.47 7.16
C TYR A 213 1.70 10.82 7.69
N GLN A 214 2.28 11.91 7.13
CA GLN A 214 1.79 13.27 7.30
C GLN A 214 1.90 14.00 5.97
N THR A 215 0.97 14.92 5.72
CA THR A 215 1.03 15.83 4.56
C THR A 215 1.01 17.27 5.03
N LEU A 216 1.82 18.12 4.38
CA LEU A 216 1.86 19.56 4.60
C LEU A 216 1.35 20.27 3.34
N TYR A 217 0.53 21.29 3.54
CA TYR A 217 -0.05 22.16 2.52
C TYR A 217 0.32 23.59 2.83
N GLY A 218 1.26 24.15 2.08
CA GLY A 218 1.83 25.48 2.31
C GLY A 218 1.38 26.56 1.34
N HIS A 219 1.75 27.80 1.63
CA HIS A 219 1.50 29.04 0.89
C HIS A 219 0.02 29.39 0.72
N LEU A 220 -0.84 28.91 1.64
CA LEU A 220 -2.29 29.10 1.55
C LEU A 220 -2.68 30.55 1.69
N SER A 221 -3.65 31.01 0.88
CA SER A 221 -4.30 32.30 1.06
C SER A 221 -5.33 32.27 2.20
N LYS A 222 -5.99 31.12 2.39
CA LYS A 222 -6.97 30.90 3.44
C LYS A 222 -6.93 29.46 3.94
N ILE A 223 -7.02 29.29 5.25
CA ILE A 223 -7.16 28.00 5.92
C ILE A 223 -8.66 27.80 6.18
N LEU A 224 -9.19 26.60 5.88
CA LEU A 224 -10.61 26.26 6.01
C LEU A 224 -10.85 25.11 7.01
N ALA A 225 -9.80 24.42 7.44
CA ALA A 225 -9.91 23.32 8.40
C ALA A 225 -9.19 23.68 9.71
N GLY A 226 -9.78 23.28 10.84
CA GLY A 226 -9.24 23.54 12.18
C GLY A 226 -8.37 22.39 12.70
N LYS A 227 -7.44 22.69 13.63
CA LYS A 227 -6.66 21.67 14.35
C LYS A 227 -7.59 20.73 15.09
N GLY A 228 -7.31 19.42 15.02
CA GLY A 228 -8.14 18.34 15.59
C GLY A 228 -9.27 17.87 14.67
N GLN A 229 -9.59 18.61 13.60
CA GLN A 229 -10.64 18.22 12.66
C GLN A 229 -10.25 16.93 11.91
N HIS A 230 -11.17 15.96 11.87
CA HIS A 230 -11.05 14.82 10.99
C HIS A 230 -11.48 15.21 9.56
N VAL A 231 -10.68 14.84 8.57
CA VAL A 231 -10.90 15.11 7.15
C VAL A 231 -10.82 13.84 6.33
N SER A 232 -11.77 13.63 5.45
CA SER A 232 -11.71 12.57 4.44
C SER A 232 -10.84 12.99 3.26
N GLN A 233 -10.33 12.04 2.50
CA GLN A 233 -9.64 12.33 1.24
C GLN A 233 -10.55 13.14 0.32
N GLY A 234 -10.07 14.28 -0.19
CA GLY A 234 -10.85 15.20 -1.02
C GLY A 234 -11.61 16.26 -0.25
N THR A 235 -11.63 16.25 1.10
CA THR A 235 -12.20 17.33 1.89
C THR A 235 -11.43 18.62 1.66
N ARG A 236 -12.11 19.73 1.37
CA ARG A 236 -11.50 21.06 1.21
C ARG A 236 -10.95 21.54 2.54
N ILE A 237 -9.66 21.87 2.57
CA ILE A 237 -8.92 22.27 3.78
C ILE A 237 -8.33 23.67 3.69
N GLY A 238 -8.22 24.25 2.49
CA GLY A 238 -7.66 25.59 2.28
C GLY A 238 -7.85 26.09 0.86
N LEU A 239 -7.27 27.25 0.58
CA LEU A 239 -7.21 27.86 -0.74
C LEU A 239 -5.76 28.21 -1.08
N VAL A 240 -5.36 27.98 -2.34
CA VAL A 240 -4.04 28.35 -2.85
C VAL A 240 -3.78 29.83 -2.69
N GLY A 241 -2.56 30.19 -2.37
CA GLY A 241 -2.10 31.55 -2.25
C GLY A 241 -0.62 31.71 -2.64
N SER A 242 0.01 32.71 -2.05
CA SER A 242 1.43 33.03 -2.21
C SER A 242 1.99 33.64 -0.91
N THR A 243 1.56 33.10 0.25
CA THR A 243 2.01 33.57 1.57
C THR A 243 3.35 32.93 1.95
N GLY A 244 4.16 33.63 2.77
CA GLY A 244 5.48 33.16 3.17
C GLY A 244 6.52 33.29 2.05
N TYR A 245 7.50 32.37 2.00
CA TYR A 245 8.61 32.38 1.03
C TYR A 245 8.16 31.81 -0.31
N SER A 246 7.48 32.63 -1.13
CA SER A 246 6.84 32.24 -2.37
C SER A 246 7.02 33.29 -3.45
N THR A 247 7.34 32.89 -4.69
CA THR A 247 7.52 33.75 -5.85
C THR A 247 6.23 33.99 -6.64
N GLY A 248 5.12 33.34 -6.28
CA GLY A 248 3.82 33.47 -6.96
C GLY A 248 2.83 32.38 -6.54
N PRO A 249 1.58 32.46 -6.99
CA PRO A 249 0.54 31.52 -6.53
C PRO A 249 0.84 30.06 -6.85
N HIS A 250 0.97 29.25 -5.82
CA HIS A 250 1.13 27.79 -5.92
C HIS A 250 0.76 27.10 -4.60
N LEU A 251 0.55 25.81 -4.63
CA LEU A 251 0.50 24.95 -3.45
C LEU A 251 1.87 24.27 -3.29
N HIS A 252 2.55 24.51 -2.17
CA HIS A 252 3.64 23.66 -1.71
C HIS A 252 3.07 22.44 -1.02
N PHE A 253 3.41 21.22 -1.51
CA PHE A 253 2.89 19.96 -0.98
C PHE A 253 4.01 19.02 -0.59
N THR A 254 4.06 18.62 0.69
CA THR A 254 5.07 17.71 1.25
C THR A 254 4.41 16.46 1.79
N ILE A 255 5.06 15.30 1.64
CA ILE A 255 4.70 14.05 2.30
C ILE A 255 5.84 13.62 3.22
N PHE A 256 5.50 13.26 4.46
CA PHE A 256 6.39 12.63 5.42
C PHE A 256 5.93 11.20 5.71
N LYS A 257 6.88 10.31 5.98
CA LYS A 257 6.69 8.97 6.53
C LYS A 257 7.59 8.78 7.75
N ASN A 258 7.01 8.61 8.92
CA ASN A 258 7.75 8.50 10.19
C ASN A 258 8.80 9.61 10.36
N GLY A 259 8.40 10.86 10.06
CA GLY A 259 9.26 12.04 10.13
C GLY A 259 10.27 12.23 8.98
N LYS A 260 10.40 11.26 8.06
CA LYS A 260 11.28 11.38 6.89
C LYS A 260 10.52 11.90 5.68
N LEU A 261 11.15 12.76 4.90
CA LEU A 261 10.63 13.30 3.65
C LEU A 261 10.55 12.22 2.57
N ILE A 262 9.45 12.21 1.82
CA ILE A 262 9.25 11.35 0.64
C ILE A 262 8.88 12.24 -0.53
N ASP A 263 9.42 11.95 -1.72
CA ASP A 263 8.97 12.61 -2.96
C ASP A 263 7.47 12.35 -3.18
N PRO A 264 6.62 13.41 -3.12
CA PRO A 264 5.19 13.25 -3.26
C PRO A 264 4.78 12.58 -4.58
N MET A 265 5.54 12.80 -5.65
CA MET A 265 5.20 12.27 -6.98
C MET A 265 5.36 10.74 -7.09
N MET A 266 6.03 10.10 -6.13
CA MET A 266 6.10 8.65 -6.03
C MET A 266 4.82 8.01 -5.47
N LEU A 267 4.05 8.76 -4.65
CA LEU A 267 2.90 8.25 -3.90
C LEU A 267 1.56 8.78 -4.42
N ILE A 268 1.56 9.75 -5.32
CA ILE A 268 0.36 10.37 -5.87
C ILE A 268 -0.02 9.72 -7.21
N LYS A 269 -1.30 9.38 -7.36
CA LYS A 269 -1.86 9.01 -8.67
C LYS A 269 -2.00 10.28 -9.53
N LYS A 270 -1.41 10.26 -10.72
CA LYS A 270 -1.66 11.25 -11.78
C LYS A 270 -3.06 11.05 -12.37
#